data_136a6a0a9c9b670ed46cab752f8edee6
#
_entry.id   136a6a0a9c9b670ed46cab752f8edee6
#
_cell.length_a   1.000
_cell.length_b   1.000
_cell.length_c   1.000
_cell.angle_alpha   90.00
_cell.angle_beta   90.00
_cell.angle_gamma   90.00
#
_symmetry.space_group_name_H-M   'P 1'
#
loop_
_entity.id
_entity.type
_entity.pdbx_description
1 polymer ?
#
loop_
_entity_poly.entity_id
_entity_poly.type
_entity_poly.pdbx_seq_one_letter_code
_entity_poly.pdbx_strand_id
1 'polypeptide(L)'
;MLQALLLGLCGAYGHIDWGIGTPFLNRPLVLGPIVGLILGNVEQGIIIGATLEVFFLGAMAIGSYIPPDACVGGVLGTAFAIKAGLSAEMALAMAIPIAIIATSFQNILWSIFSMTSKIADRYADQGNEKGIAAIMFME
;
A
#
# COMPACT_ATOMS: atom_id res chain seq x y z
N MET A 1 15.51 -14.18 5.26
CA MET A 1 15.03 -14.24 3.85
C MET A 1 13.54 -14.57 3.78
N LEU A 2 13.07 -15.71 4.33
CA LEU A 2 11.65 -16.11 4.26
C LEU A 2 10.68 -15.04 4.83
N GLN A 3 10.96 -14.50 6.01
CA GLN A 3 10.13 -13.45 6.62
C GLN A 3 10.03 -12.20 5.73
N ALA A 4 11.12 -11.76 5.10
CA ALA A 4 11.10 -10.62 4.20
C ALA A 4 10.23 -10.87 2.96
N LEU A 5 10.28 -12.09 2.42
CA LEU A 5 9.43 -12.49 1.30
C LEU A 5 7.96 -12.53 1.70
N LEU A 6 7.65 -13.07 2.88
CA LEU A 6 6.27 -13.10 3.40
C LEU A 6 5.73 -11.69 3.68
N LEU A 7 6.56 -10.77 4.20
CA LEU A 7 6.18 -9.37 4.39
C LEU A 7 5.94 -8.66 3.04
N GLY A 8 6.78 -8.95 2.03
CA GLY A 8 6.57 -8.44 0.67
C GLY A 8 5.27 -8.95 0.05
N LEU A 9 4.95 -10.23 0.23
CA LEU A 9 3.66 -10.81 -0.20
C LEU A 9 2.48 -10.20 0.55
N CYS A 10 2.63 -9.92 1.85
CA CYS A 10 1.61 -9.25 2.64
C CYS A 10 1.32 -7.84 2.11
N GLY A 11 2.35 -7.06 1.76
CA GLY A 11 2.19 -5.76 1.13
C GLY A 11 1.56 -5.85 -0.27
N ALA A 12 1.98 -6.82 -1.09
CA ALA A 12 1.39 -7.07 -2.40
C ALA A 12 -0.09 -7.45 -2.29
N TYR A 13 -0.45 -8.31 -1.31
CA TYR A 13 -1.83 -8.66 -1.03
C TYR A 13 -2.68 -7.43 -0.69
N GLY A 14 -2.17 -6.52 0.14
CA GLY A 14 -2.85 -5.27 0.45
C GLY A 14 -3.11 -4.39 -0.78
N HIS A 15 -2.22 -4.39 -1.77
CA HIS A 15 -2.40 -3.63 -3.01
C HIS A 15 -3.39 -4.26 -4.01
N ILE A 16 -3.62 -5.57 -3.95
CA ILE A 16 -4.64 -6.27 -4.77
C ILE A 16 -6.06 -5.85 -4.39
N ASP A 17 -6.25 -5.23 -3.24
CA ASP A 17 -7.55 -4.75 -2.72
C ASP A 17 -8.36 -3.95 -3.77
N TRP A 18 -7.69 -3.12 -4.56
CA TRP A 18 -8.30 -2.34 -5.63
C TRP A 18 -8.91 -3.20 -6.74
N GLY A 19 -8.32 -4.35 -7.03
CA GLY A 19 -8.79 -5.27 -8.07
C GLY A 19 -10.00 -6.13 -7.65
N ILE A 20 -10.27 -6.24 -6.35
CA ILE A 20 -11.31 -7.13 -5.79
C ILE A 20 -12.55 -6.36 -5.32
N GLY A 21 -12.59 -5.02 -5.49
CA GLY A 21 -13.73 -4.20 -5.09
C GLY A 21 -13.59 -3.51 -3.73
N THR A 22 -12.36 -3.24 -3.32
CA THR A 22 -11.98 -2.46 -2.12
C THR A 22 -12.61 -2.96 -0.80
N PRO A 23 -12.35 -4.23 -0.38
CA PRO A 23 -12.81 -4.74 0.90
C PRO A 23 -12.00 -4.22 2.11
N PHE A 24 -11.15 -3.20 1.93
CA PHE A 24 -10.29 -2.59 2.97
C PHE A 24 -9.26 -3.54 3.60
N LEU A 25 -8.78 -4.51 2.83
CA LEU A 25 -7.73 -5.44 3.26
C LEU A 25 -6.35 -4.77 3.37
N ASN A 26 -6.18 -3.62 2.73
CA ASN A 26 -4.98 -2.80 2.76
C ASN A 26 -4.80 -1.99 4.05
N ARG A 27 -5.74 -2.09 4.99
CA ARG A 27 -5.71 -1.30 6.23
C ARG A 27 -4.74 -1.88 7.26
N PRO A 28 -4.02 -1.02 8.01
CA PRO A 28 -3.10 -1.47 9.07
C PRO A 28 -3.74 -2.38 10.11
N LEU A 29 -5.03 -2.20 10.39
CA LEU A 29 -5.78 -3.06 11.32
C LEU A 29 -5.84 -4.52 10.85
N VAL A 30 -5.84 -4.76 9.54
CA VAL A 30 -5.84 -6.11 8.95
C VAL A 30 -4.41 -6.61 8.76
N LEU A 31 -3.53 -5.78 8.23
CA LEU A 31 -2.15 -6.17 7.90
C LEU A 31 -1.27 -6.32 9.14
N GLY A 32 -1.50 -5.51 10.20
CA GLY A 32 -0.73 -5.57 11.44
C GLY A 32 -0.75 -6.96 12.10
N PRO A 33 -1.91 -7.57 12.35
CA PRO A 33 -1.98 -8.94 12.87
C PRO A 33 -1.30 -9.97 11.96
N ILE A 34 -1.41 -9.84 10.64
CA ILE A 34 -0.75 -10.72 9.67
C ILE A 34 0.77 -10.60 9.78
N VAL A 35 1.29 -9.38 9.85
CA VAL A 35 2.71 -9.10 10.08
C VAL A 35 3.16 -9.68 11.42
N GLY A 36 2.35 -9.51 12.47
CA GLY A 36 2.59 -10.11 13.79
C GLY A 36 2.68 -11.63 13.75
N LEU A 37 1.81 -12.31 12.98
CA LEU A 37 1.86 -13.76 12.74
C LEU A 37 3.17 -14.16 12.05
N ILE A 38 3.57 -13.46 11.00
CA ILE A 38 4.80 -13.75 10.24
C ILE A 38 6.04 -13.60 11.14
N LEU A 39 6.02 -12.66 12.07
CA LEU A 39 7.15 -12.35 12.95
C LEU A 39 7.10 -13.07 14.32
N GLY A 40 5.99 -13.77 14.62
CA GLY A 40 5.82 -14.54 15.85
C GLY A 40 5.37 -13.72 17.06
N ASN A 41 4.81 -12.53 16.85
CA ASN A 41 4.28 -11.67 17.91
C ASN A 41 2.96 -11.03 17.47
N VAL A 42 1.89 -11.81 17.49
CA VAL A 42 0.56 -11.39 17.02
C VAL A 42 -0.02 -10.29 17.88
N GLU A 43 0.16 -10.37 19.21
CA GLU A 43 -0.36 -9.38 20.15
C GLU A 43 0.17 -7.98 19.83
N GLN A 44 1.48 -7.86 19.66
CA GLN A 44 2.11 -6.60 19.30
C GLN A 44 1.69 -6.15 17.89
N GLY A 45 1.52 -7.08 16.95
CA GLY A 45 0.98 -6.80 15.62
C GLY A 45 -0.42 -6.18 15.65
N ILE A 46 -1.30 -6.68 16.52
CA ILE A 46 -2.64 -6.13 16.73
C ILE A 46 -2.58 -4.71 17.32
N ILE A 47 -1.80 -4.53 18.38
CA ILE A 47 -1.68 -3.23 19.08
C ILE A 47 -1.14 -2.16 18.14
N ILE A 48 -0.05 -2.46 17.43
CA ILE A 48 0.57 -1.53 16.49
C ILE A 48 -0.36 -1.27 15.30
N GLY A 49 -0.94 -2.32 14.72
CA GLY A 49 -1.89 -2.21 13.62
C GLY A 49 -3.09 -1.33 13.95
N ALA A 50 -3.66 -1.48 15.15
CA ALA A 50 -4.75 -0.64 15.63
C ALA A 50 -4.32 0.83 15.82
N THR A 51 -3.13 1.07 16.37
CA THR A 51 -2.60 2.43 16.55
C THR A 51 -2.36 3.12 15.21
N LEU A 52 -1.76 2.42 14.26
CA LEU A 52 -1.55 2.92 12.90
C LEU A 52 -2.87 3.16 12.17
N GLU A 53 -3.86 2.31 12.37
CA GLU A 53 -5.19 2.48 11.78
C GLU A 53 -5.83 3.79 12.20
N VAL A 54 -5.84 4.10 13.50
CA VAL A 54 -6.40 5.35 14.03
C VAL A 54 -5.76 6.57 13.36
N PHE A 55 -4.45 6.54 13.16
CA PHE A 55 -3.73 7.61 12.47
C PHE A 55 -4.14 7.71 10.98
N PHE A 56 -4.14 6.59 10.27
CA PHE A 56 -4.43 6.58 8.84
C PHE A 56 -5.93 6.72 8.50
N LEU A 57 -6.84 6.60 9.47
CA LEU A 57 -8.26 6.90 9.27
C LEU A 57 -8.50 8.35 8.81
N GLY A 58 -7.70 9.30 9.31
CA GLY A 58 -7.78 10.70 8.91
C GLY A 58 -7.15 11.01 7.54
N ALA A 59 -6.38 10.09 6.99
CA ALA A 59 -5.68 10.26 5.72
C ALA A 59 -6.60 9.88 4.54
N MET A 60 -7.52 10.77 4.20
CA MET A 60 -8.47 10.57 3.09
C MET A 60 -8.07 11.38 1.86
N ALA A 61 -8.28 10.82 0.68
CA ALA A 61 -8.08 11.53 -0.58
C ALA A 61 -9.19 12.56 -0.78
N ILE A 62 -8.85 13.85 -0.71
CA ILE A 62 -9.77 14.97 -0.92
C ILE A 62 -9.22 15.87 -2.03
N GLY A 63 -9.93 15.97 -3.13
CA GLY A 63 -9.48 16.72 -4.30
C GLY A 63 -8.21 16.10 -4.91
N SER A 64 -7.16 16.90 -5.07
CA SER A 64 -5.86 16.45 -5.60
C SER A 64 -4.88 15.96 -4.53
N TYR A 65 -5.29 15.89 -3.27
CA TYR A 65 -4.45 15.37 -2.20
C TYR A 65 -4.34 13.86 -2.27
N ILE A 66 -3.12 13.35 -2.32
CA ILE A 66 -2.83 11.93 -2.28
C ILE A 66 -2.35 11.60 -0.86
N PRO A 67 -3.11 10.79 -0.10
CA PRO A 67 -2.73 10.44 1.27
C PRO A 67 -1.50 9.53 1.30
N PRO A 68 -0.79 9.49 2.45
CA PRO A 68 0.29 8.54 2.68
C PRO A 68 -0.19 7.09 2.52
N ASP A 69 0.66 6.23 1.98
CA ASP A 69 0.35 4.82 1.76
C ASP A 69 0.25 4.06 3.09
N ALA A 70 -0.99 3.87 3.54
CA ALA A 70 -1.27 3.16 4.78
C ALA A 70 -0.91 1.66 4.72
N CYS A 71 -0.91 1.05 3.53
CA CYS A 71 -0.54 -0.36 3.35
C CYS A 71 0.95 -0.56 3.62
N VAL A 72 1.81 0.16 2.88
CA VAL A 72 3.27 0.05 3.04
C VAL A 72 3.71 0.55 4.41
N GLY A 73 3.18 1.70 4.86
CA GLY A 73 3.44 2.24 6.20
C GLY A 73 3.01 1.27 7.30
N GLY A 74 1.86 0.64 7.14
CA GLY A 74 1.32 -0.35 8.08
C GLY A 74 2.19 -1.61 8.16
N VAL A 75 2.52 -2.22 7.03
CA VAL A 75 3.33 -3.45 6.98
C VAL A 75 4.74 -3.21 7.50
N LEU A 76 5.45 -2.22 6.95
CA LEU A 76 6.85 -1.96 7.32
C LEU A 76 6.98 -1.34 8.71
N GLY A 77 6.09 -0.40 9.08
CA GLY A 77 6.08 0.20 10.42
C GLY A 77 5.86 -0.87 11.49
N THR A 78 4.88 -1.76 11.31
CA THR A 78 4.64 -2.88 12.23
C THR A 78 5.81 -3.84 12.25
N ALA A 79 6.38 -4.20 11.10
CA ALA A 79 7.46 -5.15 11.02
C ALA A 79 8.74 -4.64 11.71
N PHE A 80 9.11 -3.40 11.49
CA PHE A 80 10.28 -2.80 12.14
C PHE A 80 10.08 -2.64 13.65
N ALA A 81 8.89 -2.22 14.08
CA ALA A 81 8.59 -2.06 15.49
C ALA A 81 8.66 -3.40 16.24
N ILE A 82 8.07 -4.47 15.70
CA ILE A 82 8.14 -5.81 16.29
C ILE A 82 9.60 -6.30 16.34
N LYS A 83 10.37 -6.13 15.26
CA LYS A 83 11.77 -6.57 15.20
C LYS A 83 12.68 -5.83 16.15
N ALA A 84 12.44 -4.56 16.36
CA ALA A 84 13.24 -3.70 17.23
C ALA A 84 12.71 -3.64 18.68
N GLY A 85 11.58 -4.31 18.98
CA GLY A 85 10.96 -4.27 20.31
C GLY A 85 10.46 -2.87 20.70
N LEU A 86 9.96 -2.10 19.74
CA LEU A 86 9.54 -0.72 19.94
C LEU A 86 8.07 -0.64 20.40
N SER A 87 7.73 0.48 21.05
CA SER A 87 6.35 0.79 21.41
C SER A 87 5.50 1.15 20.18
N ALA A 88 4.18 1.15 20.35
CA ALA A 88 3.25 1.53 19.26
C ALA A 88 3.44 2.99 18.80
N GLU A 89 3.79 3.89 19.71
CA GLU A 89 4.07 5.29 19.39
C GLU A 89 5.34 5.44 18.54
N MET A 90 6.37 4.65 18.82
CA MET A 90 7.59 4.62 18.00
C MET A 90 7.31 3.98 16.64
N ALA A 91 6.45 2.96 16.58
CA ALA A 91 6.00 2.37 15.34
C ALA A 91 5.33 3.41 14.44
N LEU A 92 4.47 4.26 15.01
CA LEU A 92 3.81 5.36 14.32
C LEU A 92 4.83 6.37 13.76
N ALA A 93 5.81 6.77 14.58
CA ALA A 93 6.86 7.70 14.16
C ALA A 93 7.70 7.18 12.99
N MET A 94 7.86 5.87 12.87
CA MET A 94 8.55 5.24 11.74
C MET A 94 7.63 5.02 10.53
N ALA A 95 6.38 4.66 10.76
CA ALA A 95 5.44 4.33 9.69
C ALA A 95 5.10 5.56 8.83
N ILE A 96 4.99 6.75 9.41
CA ILE A 96 4.63 7.99 8.71
C ILE A 96 5.62 8.33 7.59
N PRO A 97 6.94 8.48 7.85
CA PRO A 97 7.90 8.78 6.79
C PRO A 97 7.98 7.66 5.74
N ILE A 98 7.85 6.40 6.15
CA ILE A 98 7.82 5.26 5.23
C ILE A 98 6.62 5.37 4.28
N ALA A 99 5.42 5.67 4.80
CA ALA A 99 4.21 5.84 4.02
C ALA A 99 4.32 6.99 3.02
N ILE A 100 4.93 8.11 3.41
CA ILE A 100 5.15 9.27 2.53
C ILE A 100 6.11 8.92 1.39
N ILE A 101 7.21 8.23 1.69
CA ILE A 101 8.18 7.80 0.68
C ILE A 101 7.51 6.81 -0.30
N ALA A 102 6.74 5.86 0.21
CA ALA A 102 6.00 4.89 -0.61
C ALA A 102 5.04 5.60 -1.58
N THR A 103 4.26 6.57 -1.09
CA THR A 103 3.37 7.39 -1.91
C THR A 103 4.12 8.18 -2.97
N SER A 104 5.27 8.74 -2.63
CA SER A 104 6.11 9.48 -3.59
C SER A 104 6.57 8.57 -4.72
N PHE A 105 6.98 7.35 -4.39
CA PHE A 105 7.38 6.35 -5.38
C PHE A 105 6.19 5.93 -6.28
N GLN A 106 5.03 5.72 -5.68
CA GLN A 106 3.80 5.40 -6.41
C GLN A 106 3.40 6.53 -7.39
N ASN A 107 3.54 7.79 -6.98
CA ASN A 107 3.25 8.94 -7.84
C ASN A 107 4.18 9.00 -9.06
N ILE A 108 5.46 8.63 -8.90
CA ILE A 108 6.40 8.53 -10.01
C ILE A 108 5.93 7.46 -11.00
N LEU A 109 5.54 6.29 -10.51
CA LEU A 109 5.03 5.22 -11.35
C LEU A 109 3.75 5.66 -12.10
N TRP A 110 2.82 6.28 -11.42
CA TRP A 110 1.59 6.79 -12.05
C TRP A 110 1.88 7.86 -13.12
N SER A 111 2.87 8.71 -12.89
CA SER A 111 3.32 9.70 -13.89
C SER A 111 3.87 9.01 -15.14
N ILE A 112 4.58 7.89 -14.98
CA ILE A 112 5.06 7.09 -16.10
C ILE A 112 3.87 6.44 -16.85
N PHE A 113 2.94 5.83 -16.12
CA PHE A 113 1.75 5.23 -16.72
C PHE A 113 0.86 6.25 -17.42
N SER A 114 0.76 7.50 -16.94
CA SER A 114 0.01 8.55 -17.63
C SER A 114 0.53 8.86 -19.04
N MET A 115 1.79 8.51 -19.34
CA MET A 115 2.33 8.63 -20.71
C MET A 115 1.72 7.60 -21.66
N THR A 116 1.22 6.46 -21.15
CA THR A 116 0.58 5.43 -21.96
C THR A 116 -0.79 5.85 -22.45
N SER A 117 -1.46 6.78 -21.75
CA SER A 117 -2.76 7.35 -22.16
C SER A 117 -2.70 7.98 -23.57
N LYS A 118 -1.58 8.63 -23.92
CA LYS A 118 -1.38 9.19 -25.27
C LYS A 118 -1.36 8.11 -26.37
N ILE A 119 -0.93 6.90 -26.02
CA ILE A 119 -0.92 5.78 -26.94
C ILE A 119 -2.35 5.21 -27.05
N ALA A 120 -3.06 5.16 -25.93
CA ALA A 120 -4.48 4.76 -25.92
C ALA A 120 -5.33 5.71 -26.77
N ASP A 121 -5.12 7.03 -26.68
CA ASP A 121 -5.79 8.04 -27.49
C ASP A 121 -5.58 7.80 -29.00
N ARG A 122 -4.35 7.49 -29.40
CA ARG A 122 -4.07 7.16 -30.81
C ARG A 122 -4.80 5.92 -31.31
N TYR A 123 -4.94 4.89 -30.46
CA TYR A 123 -5.72 3.71 -30.82
C TYR A 123 -7.21 4.01 -30.85
N ALA A 124 -7.69 4.91 -29.98
CA ALA A 124 -9.08 5.38 -30.01
C ALA A 124 -9.39 6.14 -31.30
N ASP A 125 -8.51 7.04 -31.73
CA ASP A 125 -8.65 7.78 -33.00
C ASP A 125 -8.69 6.85 -34.23
N GLN A 126 -8.02 5.69 -34.13
CA GLN A 126 -8.02 4.66 -35.20
C GLN A 126 -9.17 3.66 -35.09
N GLY A 127 -10.04 3.76 -34.08
CA GLY A 127 -11.10 2.79 -33.80
C GLY A 127 -10.56 1.39 -33.45
N ASN A 128 -9.33 1.28 -32.96
CA ASN A 128 -8.70 -0.01 -32.66
C ASN A 128 -8.97 -0.45 -31.22
N GLU A 129 -10.10 -1.11 -31.01
CA GLU A 129 -10.52 -1.62 -29.69
C GLU A 129 -9.52 -2.59 -29.07
N LYS A 130 -8.85 -3.43 -29.88
CA LYS A 130 -7.85 -4.38 -29.39
C LYS A 130 -6.59 -3.67 -28.85
N GLY A 131 -6.20 -2.57 -29.48
CA GLY A 131 -5.09 -1.75 -29.02
C GLY A 131 -5.39 -1.08 -27.68
N ILE A 132 -6.60 -0.56 -27.53
CA ILE A 132 -7.08 0.04 -26.27
C ILE A 132 -7.09 -1.00 -25.14
N ALA A 133 -7.69 -2.17 -25.41
CA ALA A 133 -7.74 -3.26 -24.44
C ALA A 133 -6.34 -3.71 -24.00
N ALA A 134 -5.38 -3.81 -24.93
CA ALA A 134 -4.01 -4.20 -24.60
C ALA A 134 -3.34 -3.21 -23.65
N ILE A 135 -3.56 -1.90 -23.80
CA ILE A 135 -3.01 -0.88 -22.89
C ILE A 135 -3.66 -0.95 -21.52
N MET A 136 -4.99 -1.12 -21.45
CA MET A 136 -5.71 -1.28 -20.18
C MET A 136 -5.25 -2.48 -19.34
N PHE A 137 -4.75 -3.53 -19.98
CA PHE A 137 -4.19 -4.69 -19.28
C PHE A 137 -2.72 -4.49 -18.87
N MET A 138 -2.04 -3.45 -19.34
CA MET A 138 -0.65 -3.13 -19.00
C MET A 138 -0.55 -2.14 -17.82
N GLU A 139 -1.62 -1.47 -17.45
CA GLU A 139 -1.76 -0.56 -16.31
C GLU A 139 -2.26 -1.30 -15.07
#